data_eb473fe49a0a8e7ae0ac7c596cf32f90
#
_entry.id   eb473fe49a0a8e7ae0ac7c596cf32f90
#
_cell.length_a   1.000
_cell.length_b   1.000
_cell.length_c   1.000
_cell.angle_alpha   90.00
_cell.angle_beta   90.00
_cell.angle_gamma   90.00
#
_symmetry.space_group_name_H-M   'P 1'
#
loop_
_entity.id
_entity.type
_entity.pdbx_description
1 polymer ?
#
loop_
_entity_poly.entity_id
_entity_poly.type
_entity_poly.pdbx_seq_one_letter_code
_entity_poly.pdbx_strand_id
1 'polypeptide(L)'
;SLKIGMDILAKEHVQIDKLLGHGGYFKTPVAGQTILSAALKAPISVMETAGEGGPWGMALLAAYRVNRQADETLEDYLNARVFAGAKGSTIRADAADEAGLDAYTARFHQALSAEKAAIADMD
;
A
#
# COMPACT_ATOMS: atom_id res chain seq x y z
N SER A 1 -5.98 -10.50 4.48
CA SER A 1 -4.70 -10.73 5.18
C SER A 1 -4.04 -9.43 5.63
N LEU A 2 -3.73 -8.48 4.72
CA LEU A 2 -3.02 -7.23 5.06
C LEU A 2 -3.66 -6.47 6.23
N LYS A 3 -5.00 -6.30 6.22
CA LYS A 3 -5.75 -5.65 7.30
C LYS A 3 -5.42 -6.25 8.68
N ILE A 4 -5.38 -7.57 8.76
CA ILE A 4 -5.08 -8.29 10.02
C ILE A 4 -3.66 -7.97 10.50
N GLY A 5 -2.69 -7.93 9.58
CA GLY A 5 -1.32 -7.54 9.90
C GLY A 5 -1.22 -6.08 10.37
N MET A 6 -1.97 -5.19 9.75
CA MET A 6 -1.99 -3.76 10.11
C MET A 6 -2.66 -3.49 11.48
N ASP A 7 -3.49 -4.40 11.99
CA ASP A 7 -4.08 -4.28 13.32
C ASP A 7 -3.02 -4.31 14.46
N ILE A 8 -1.83 -4.83 14.16
CA ILE A 8 -0.68 -4.75 15.07
C ILE A 8 -0.27 -3.29 15.28
N LEU A 9 -0.22 -2.49 14.20
CA LEU A 9 0.13 -1.07 14.29
C LEU A 9 -0.89 -0.29 15.11
N ALA A 10 -2.18 -0.64 14.98
CA ALA A 10 -3.24 -0.03 15.79
C ALA A 10 -3.05 -0.34 17.29
N LYS A 11 -2.61 -1.55 17.65
CA LYS A 11 -2.31 -1.93 19.04
C LYS A 11 -1.11 -1.16 19.60
N GLU A 12 -0.14 -0.83 18.74
CA GLU A 12 1.02 -0.01 19.09
C GLU A 12 0.74 1.50 19.01
N HIS A 13 -0.53 1.88 18.88
CA HIS A 13 -0.97 3.29 18.78
C HIS A 13 -0.35 4.08 17.62
N VAL A 14 0.08 3.39 16.56
CA VAL A 14 0.58 4.04 15.35
C VAL A 14 -0.60 4.60 14.57
N GLN A 15 -0.60 5.91 14.33
CA GLN A 15 -1.56 6.56 13.45
C GLN A 15 -1.05 6.54 12.01
N ILE A 16 -1.95 6.23 11.09
CA ILE A 16 -1.67 6.20 9.66
C ILE A 16 -2.50 7.28 8.99
N ASP A 17 -1.85 8.38 8.62
CA ASP A 17 -2.52 9.50 7.96
C ASP A 17 -2.75 9.23 6.47
N LYS A 18 -1.82 8.53 5.83
CA LYS A 18 -1.88 8.20 4.40
C LYS A 18 -0.99 6.99 4.09
N LEU A 19 -1.41 6.20 3.11
CA LEU A 19 -0.63 5.09 2.58
C LEU A 19 -0.23 5.36 1.13
N LEU A 20 0.98 4.98 0.77
CA LEU A 20 1.45 4.99 -0.61
C LEU A 20 1.38 3.58 -1.18
N GLY A 21 0.63 3.43 -2.27
CA GLY A 21 0.45 2.16 -2.96
C GLY A 21 1.43 1.99 -4.12
N HIS A 22 2.10 0.85 -4.17
CA HIS A 22 2.99 0.45 -5.26
C HIS A 22 2.78 -1.01 -5.67
N GLY A 23 3.11 -1.33 -6.90
CA GLY A 23 3.09 -2.69 -7.42
C GLY A 23 1.86 -3.04 -8.26
N GLY A 24 1.85 -4.28 -8.75
CA GLY A 24 0.87 -4.75 -9.73
C GLY A 24 -0.59 -4.68 -9.28
N TYR A 25 -0.86 -4.71 -7.99
CA TYR A 25 -2.21 -4.54 -7.44
C TYR A 25 -2.87 -3.22 -7.87
N PHE A 26 -2.07 -2.17 -8.01
CA PHE A 26 -2.55 -0.83 -8.40
C PHE A 26 -2.61 -0.60 -9.92
N LYS A 27 -2.34 -1.63 -10.73
CA LYS A 27 -2.58 -1.59 -12.19
C LYS A 27 -4.07 -1.54 -12.54
N THR A 28 -4.96 -1.87 -11.58
CA THR A 28 -6.41 -1.65 -11.72
C THR A 28 -6.77 -0.32 -11.06
N PRO A 29 -6.93 0.76 -11.85
CA PRO A 29 -7.21 2.08 -11.30
C PRO A 29 -8.51 2.09 -10.48
N VAL A 30 -8.56 2.95 -9.49
CA VAL A 30 -9.70 3.20 -8.59
C VAL A 30 -10.03 1.99 -7.69
N ALA A 31 -10.39 0.84 -8.28
CA ALA A 31 -10.88 -0.32 -7.52
C ALA A 31 -9.90 -0.80 -6.44
N GLY A 32 -8.62 -0.97 -6.79
CA GLY A 32 -7.59 -1.37 -5.83
C GLY A 32 -7.42 -0.38 -4.69
N GLN A 33 -7.40 0.92 -5.00
CA GLN A 33 -7.29 1.98 -4.00
C GLN A 33 -8.52 2.02 -3.09
N THR A 34 -9.74 1.95 -3.65
CA THR A 34 -11.00 1.97 -2.88
C THR A 34 -11.07 0.80 -1.91
N ILE A 35 -10.84 -0.43 -2.39
CA ILE A 35 -10.88 -1.64 -1.57
C ILE A 35 -9.84 -1.56 -0.44
N LEU A 36 -8.62 -1.14 -0.75
CA LEU A 36 -7.57 -1.06 0.26
C LEU A 36 -7.83 0.08 1.25
N SER A 37 -8.33 1.23 0.78
CA SER A 37 -8.73 2.34 1.63
C SER A 37 -9.86 1.95 2.59
N ALA A 38 -10.87 1.24 2.10
CA ALA A 38 -11.96 0.73 2.92
C ALA A 38 -11.46 -0.26 4.00
N ALA A 39 -10.54 -1.15 3.62
CA ALA A 39 -9.98 -2.14 4.54
C ALA A 39 -9.11 -1.51 5.63
N LEU A 40 -8.31 -0.51 5.30
CA LEU A 40 -7.34 0.10 6.21
C LEU A 40 -7.84 1.40 6.86
N LYS A 41 -9.00 1.89 6.45
CA LYS A 41 -9.62 3.13 6.93
C LYS A 41 -8.70 4.35 6.82
N ALA A 42 -7.87 4.36 5.79
CA ALA A 42 -6.90 5.41 5.51
C ALA A 42 -6.86 5.76 4.01
N PRO A 43 -6.55 7.01 3.64
CA PRO A 43 -6.39 7.38 2.24
C PRO A 43 -5.24 6.61 1.59
N ILE A 44 -5.46 6.14 0.38
CA ILE A 44 -4.44 5.46 -0.45
C ILE A 44 -4.05 6.36 -1.60
N SER A 45 -2.81 6.75 -1.65
CA SER A 45 -2.22 7.49 -2.77
C SER A 45 -1.43 6.56 -3.67
N VAL A 46 -1.63 6.69 -4.97
CA VAL A 46 -0.94 5.91 -6.00
C VAL A 46 -0.41 6.86 -7.04
N MET A 47 0.88 6.80 -7.32
CA MET A 47 1.53 7.59 -8.35
C MET A 47 1.39 6.92 -9.72
N GLU A 48 1.48 7.70 -10.80
CA GLU A 48 1.40 7.17 -12.17
C GLU A 48 2.42 6.06 -12.45
N THR A 49 3.57 6.09 -11.77
CA THR A 49 4.65 5.09 -11.88
C THR A 49 4.48 3.89 -10.96
N ALA A 50 3.41 3.83 -10.17
CA ALA A 50 3.27 2.84 -9.10
C ALA A 50 3.14 1.39 -9.59
N GLY A 51 2.68 1.16 -10.82
CA GLY A 51 2.52 -0.17 -11.40
C GLY A 51 3.83 -0.96 -11.52
N GLU A 52 4.96 -0.29 -11.62
CA GLU A 52 6.30 -0.88 -11.80
C GLU A 52 7.25 -0.48 -10.66
N GLY A 53 6.72 -0.36 -9.43
CA GLY A 53 7.42 0.20 -8.28
C GLY A 53 8.80 -0.40 -7.98
N GLY A 54 8.95 -1.73 -8.05
CA GLY A 54 10.23 -2.39 -7.79
C GLY A 54 11.32 -2.06 -8.81
N PRO A 55 11.14 -2.38 -10.10
CA PRO A 55 12.10 -2.08 -11.15
C PRO A 55 12.40 -0.58 -11.26
N TRP A 56 11.37 0.26 -11.12
CA TRP A 56 11.52 1.70 -11.17
C TRP A 56 12.35 2.23 -10.00
N GLY A 57 12.13 1.76 -8.78
CA GLY A 57 12.92 2.11 -7.61
C GLY A 57 14.41 1.73 -7.77
N MET A 58 14.70 0.55 -8.32
CA MET A 58 16.07 0.14 -8.63
C MET A 58 16.72 1.06 -9.67
N ALA A 59 15.99 1.42 -10.71
CA ALA A 59 16.48 2.37 -11.73
C ALA A 59 16.78 3.75 -11.14
N LEU A 60 15.94 4.23 -10.22
CA LEU A 60 16.17 5.50 -9.51
C LEU A 60 17.40 5.46 -8.63
N LEU A 61 17.67 4.37 -7.91
CA LEU A 61 18.89 4.23 -7.11
C LEU A 61 20.14 4.22 -8.00
N ALA A 62 20.09 3.55 -9.14
CA ALA A 62 21.17 3.58 -10.11
C ALA A 62 21.39 4.99 -10.69
N ALA A 63 20.31 5.67 -11.06
CA ALA A 63 20.36 7.05 -11.56
C ALA A 63 20.92 8.02 -10.51
N TYR A 64 20.49 7.90 -9.27
CA TYR A 64 21.05 8.68 -8.16
C TYR A 64 22.54 8.47 -8.02
N ARG A 65 22.98 7.20 -8.03
CA ARG A 65 24.41 6.87 -7.85
C ARG A 65 25.31 7.53 -8.90
N VAL A 66 24.80 7.68 -10.12
CA VAL A 66 25.55 8.25 -11.27
C VAL A 66 25.44 9.77 -11.34
N ASN A 67 24.26 10.33 -11.02
CA ASN A 67 23.91 11.73 -11.32
C ASN A 67 23.83 12.64 -10.10
N ARG A 68 24.02 12.12 -8.88
CA ARG A 68 23.97 12.95 -7.68
C ARG A 68 25.10 14.00 -7.67
N GLN A 69 24.82 15.16 -7.13
CA GLN A 69 25.83 16.16 -6.83
C GLN A 69 26.59 15.78 -5.53
N ALA A 70 27.72 16.47 -5.29
CA ALA A 70 28.41 16.37 -4.02
C ALA A 70 27.43 16.79 -2.90
N ASP A 71 27.38 16.00 -1.82
CA ASP A 71 26.54 16.23 -0.65
C ASP A 71 25.00 16.17 -0.89
N GLU A 72 24.54 15.86 -2.10
CA GLU A 72 23.11 15.65 -2.39
C GLU A 72 22.64 14.31 -1.78
N THR A 73 21.66 14.39 -0.88
CA THR A 73 21.05 13.17 -0.32
C THR A 73 20.12 12.49 -1.32
N LEU A 74 19.81 11.22 -1.11
CA LEU A 74 18.80 10.53 -1.93
C LEU A 74 17.44 11.22 -1.85
N GLU A 75 17.06 11.69 -0.68
CA GLU A 75 15.81 12.40 -0.47
C GLU A 75 15.74 13.69 -1.29
N ASP A 76 16.79 14.51 -1.26
CA ASP A 76 16.88 15.75 -2.03
C ASP A 76 16.79 15.47 -3.54
N TYR A 77 17.56 14.48 -4.00
CA TYR A 77 17.54 14.06 -5.40
C TYR A 77 16.14 13.61 -5.85
N LEU A 78 15.47 12.78 -5.07
CA LEU A 78 14.14 12.28 -5.38
C LEU A 78 13.10 13.42 -5.39
N ASN A 79 13.12 14.29 -4.39
CA ASN A 79 12.19 15.40 -4.28
C ASN A 79 12.39 16.44 -5.39
N ALA A 80 13.63 16.79 -5.70
CA ALA A 80 13.92 17.84 -6.67
C ALA A 80 13.78 17.38 -8.12
N ARG A 81 14.13 16.11 -8.44
CA ARG A 81 14.26 15.67 -9.84
C ARG A 81 13.25 14.61 -10.26
N VAL A 82 12.72 13.84 -9.31
CA VAL A 82 11.82 12.72 -9.64
C VAL A 82 10.39 13.06 -9.29
N PHE A 83 10.15 13.57 -8.10
CA PHE A 83 8.80 13.81 -7.58
C PHE A 83 8.31 15.25 -7.70
N ALA A 84 9.15 16.20 -8.10
CA ALA A 84 8.79 17.62 -8.21
C ALA A 84 7.56 17.89 -9.09
N GLY A 85 7.29 17.05 -10.10
CA GLY A 85 6.12 17.14 -10.97
C GLY A 85 5.27 15.87 -10.99
N ALA A 86 5.50 14.97 -10.03
CA ALA A 86 4.84 13.67 -10.04
C ALA A 86 3.33 13.80 -9.80
N LYS A 87 2.57 13.18 -10.68
CA LYS A 87 1.11 13.10 -10.59
C LYS A 87 0.71 11.76 -9.96
N GLY A 88 -0.43 11.77 -9.31
CA GLY A 88 -1.00 10.59 -8.69
C GLY A 88 -2.45 10.83 -8.30
N SER A 89 -3.11 9.78 -7.87
CA SER A 89 -4.46 9.83 -7.33
C SER A 89 -4.44 9.48 -5.86
N THR A 90 -5.33 10.11 -5.09
CA THR A 90 -5.58 9.74 -3.69
C THR A 90 -7.05 9.42 -3.55
N ILE A 91 -7.36 8.24 -3.05
CA ILE A 91 -8.74 7.79 -2.81
C ILE A 91 -8.90 7.50 -1.33
N ARG A 92 -9.99 8.01 -0.76
CA ARG A 92 -10.56 7.63 0.52
C ARG A 92 -11.88 6.92 0.24
N ALA A 93 -12.03 5.70 0.73
CA ALA A 93 -13.29 4.98 0.66
C ALA A 93 -14.37 5.69 1.47
N ASP A 94 -15.62 5.53 1.07
CA ASP A 94 -16.76 6.02 1.81
C ASP A 94 -17.19 5.08 2.95
N ALA A 95 -18.14 5.50 3.76
CA ALA A 95 -18.61 4.73 4.91
C ALA A 95 -19.32 3.43 4.51
N ALA A 96 -19.93 3.37 3.33
CA ALA A 96 -20.60 2.16 2.84
C ALA A 96 -19.59 1.10 2.43
N ASP A 97 -18.53 1.51 1.74
CA ASP A 97 -17.40 0.64 1.38
C ASP A 97 -16.69 0.12 2.64
N GLU A 98 -16.43 1.00 3.62
CA GLU A 98 -15.80 0.62 4.90
C GLU A 98 -16.65 -0.43 5.63
N ALA A 99 -17.97 -0.23 5.75
CA ALA A 99 -18.88 -1.17 6.38
C ALA A 99 -18.95 -2.52 5.63
N GLY A 100 -18.95 -2.49 4.29
CA GLY A 100 -18.88 -3.68 3.45
C GLY A 100 -17.61 -4.48 3.69
N LEU A 101 -16.48 -3.82 3.79
CA LEU A 101 -15.18 -4.46 4.08
C LEU A 101 -15.11 -5.01 5.52
N ASP A 102 -15.69 -4.34 6.50
CA ASP A 102 -15.77 -4.84 7.86
C ASP A 102 -16.58 -6.15 7.91
N ALA A 103 -17.74 -6.20 7.25
CA ALA A 103 -18.55 -7.41 7.15
C ALA A 103 -17.83 -8.54 6.39
N TYR A 104 -17.12 -8.22 5.32
CA TYR A 104 -16.29 -9.19 4.59
C TYR A 104 -15.16 -9.72 5.48
N THR A 105 -14.46 -8.86 6.21
CA THR A 105 -13.36 -9.24 7.09
C THR A 105 -13.82 -10.17 8.22
N ALA A 106 -15.00 -9.92 8.80
CA ALA A 106 -15.59 -10.81 9.79
C ALA A 106 -15.82 -12.24 9.23
N ARG A 107 -16.37 -12.35 8.02
CA ARG A 107 -16.52 -13.66 7.34
C ARG A 107 -15.19 -14.31 7.00
N PHE A 108 -14.22 -13.52 6.56
CA PHE A 108 -12.85 -14.00 6.29
C PHE A 108 -12.22 -14.61 7.55
N HIS A 109 -12.35 -13.97 8.71
CA HIS A 109 -11.86 -14.52 9.99
C HIS A 109 -12.53 -15.87 10.32
N GLN A 110 -13.84 -16.00 10.09
CA GLN A 110 -14.54 -17.28 10.30
C GLN A 110 -14.01 -18.38 9.37
N ALA A 111 -13.71 -18.04 8.11
CA ALA A 111 -13.20 -18.98 7.12
C ALA A 111 -11.79 -19.51 7.45
N LEU A 112 -10.97 -18.77 8.22
CA LEU A 112 -9.63 -19.22 8.61
C LEU A 112 -9.65 -20.52 9.45
N SER A 113 -10.77 -20.86 10.05
CA SER A 113 -10.92 -22.15 10.77
C SER A 113 -10.79 -23.35 9.83
N ALA A 114 -11.24 -23.24 8.59
CA ALA A 114 -11.10 -24.29 7.59
C ALA A 114 -9.62 -24.52 7.19
N GLU A 115 -8.86 -23.44 7.01
CA GLU A 115 -7.42 -23.56 6.74
C GLU A 115 -6.65 -24.19 7.91
N LYS A 116 -6.99 -23.80 9.14
CA LYS A 116 -6.38 -24.39 10.34
C LYS A 116 -6.67 -25.88 10.46
N ALA A 117 -7.89 -26.30 10.16
CA ALA A 117 -8.26 -27.72 10.15
C ALA A 117 -7.48 -28.47 9.08
N ALA A 118 -7.39 -27.92 7.86
CA ALA A 118 -6.64 -28.55 6.78
C ALA A 118 -5.15 -28.73 7.11
N ILE A 119 -4.52 -27.77 7.81
CA ILE A 119 -3.12 -27.87 8.23
C ILE A 119 -2.96 -28.96 9.30
N ALA A 120 -3.88 -29.05 10.26
CA ALA A 120 -3.83 -30.06 11.33
C ALA A 120 -3.93 -31.50 10.82
N ASP A 121 -4.56 -31.71 9.67
CA ASP A 121 -4.69 -33.04 9.04
C ASP A 121 -3.49 -33.39 8.13
N MET A 122 -2.49 -32.53 8.02
CA MET A 122 -1.29 -32.71 7.18
C MET A 122 -0.05 -33.20 7.95
N ASP A 123 -0.11 -33.25 9.29
CA ASP A 123 0.90 -33.80 10.19
C ASP A 123 0.60 -35.28 10.51
#